data_d3cf8e4e47b75aebce34ef1a09bacbdc
#
_entry.id   d3cf8e4e47b75aebce34ef1a09bacbdc
#
_cell.length_a   1.000
_cell.length_b   1.000
_cell.length_c   1.000
_cell.angle_alpha   90.00
_cell.angle_beta   90.00
_cell.angle_gamma   90.00
#
_symmetry.space_group_name_H-M   'P 1'
#
loop_
_entity.id
_entity.type
_entity.pdbx_description
1 polymer ?
#
loop_
_entity_poly.entity_id
_entity_poly.type
_entity_poly.pdbx_seq_one_letter_code
_entity_poly.pdbx_strand_id
1 'polypeptide(L)'
;VTLKGLRGGHSGLEINEGRANANKLMARFMNQVITYDEACLVSWQGGNMRNAIPRECEVVITVPADEEADVLDYVKECEALWNEEYHVHETPISFKAERVELPKMMVPDEIKDNLVDAIYACQNGVMRMIPTIPDTVETSSNLAIVSIGGGKAEIKILARSSRDSMKDYLNTALESCFSMAGMEVTRSGGYSGWEPNVDSPILKAMKESYQAQFGKEPAVKVIHAGLECGIIGAVVPGLDMISFGPTLRSPHSPDERCFIPSVGKFYDFVVATLENTPVKE
;
A
#
# COMPACT_ATOMS: atom_id res chain seq x y z
N VAL A 1 8.50 -10.04 -20.21
CA VAL A 1 8.51 -8.57 -20.03
C VAL A 1 8.75 -8.28 -18.56
N THR A 2 9.70 -7.42 -18.25
CA THR A 2 10.15 -7.15 -16.88
C THR A 2 10.11 -5.64 -16.60
N LEU A 3 9.45 -5.26 -15.52
CA LEU A 3 9.39 -3.91 -14.97
C LEU A 3 10.26 -3.84 -13.70
N LYS A 4 11.20 -2.90 -13.63
CA LYS A 4 12.11 -2.69 -12.50
C LYS A 4 12.41 -1.20 -12.29
N GLY A 5 13.04 -0.89 -11.16
CA GLY A 5 13.53 0.47 -10.88
C GLY A 5 12.58 1.33 -10.07
N LEU A 6 11.39 0.85 -9.70
CA LEU A 6 10.48 1.61 -8.85
C LEU A 6 11.00 1.71 -7.40
N ARG A 7 10.70 2.84 -6.74
CA ARG A 7 11.09 3.09 -5.34
C ARG A 7 10.37 2.17 -4.36
N GLY A 8 9.08 1.87 -4.64
CA GLY A 8 8.24 1.16 -3.69
C GLY A 8 8.05 1.96 -2.40
N GLY A 9 7.87 1.27 -1.27
CA GLY A 9 7.72 1.91 0.04
C GLY A 9 6.73 1.18 0.93
N HIS A 10 6.52 1.71 2.13
CA HIS A 10 5.54 1.17 3.07
C HIS A 10 4.11 1.54 2.64
N SER A 11 3.24 0.54 2.48
CA SER A 11 1.87 0.69 1.97
C SER A 11 0.92 1.49 2.86
N GLY A 12 1.36 1.96 4.00
CA GLY A 12 0.62 2.85 4.88
C GLY A 12 1.27 4.24 4.93
N LEU A 13 2.55 4.32 5.27
CA LEU A 13 3.24 5.59 5.51
C LEU A 13 3.54 6.38 4.24
N GLU A 14 3.67 5.69 3.10
CA GLU A 14 4.13 6.28 1.84
C GLU A 14 3.12 6.08 0.69
N ILE A 15 1.89 5.60 1.01
CA ILE A 15 0.87 5.32 0.00
C ILE A 15 0.35 6.58 -0.70
N ASN A 16 0.47 7.73 -0.07
CA ASN A 16 0.07 9.05 -0.60
C ASN A 16 1.20 9.83 -1.26
N GLU A 17 2.38 9.24 -1.41
CA GLU A 17 3.53 9.93 -2.03
C GLU A 17 3.50 9.89 -3.56
N GLY A 18 2.45 9.34 -4.18
CA GLY A 18 2.32 9.29 -5.64
C GLY A 18 3.25 8.29 -6.33
N ARG A 19 3.83 7.34 -5.57
CA ARG A 19 4.70 6.30 -6.12
C ARG A 19 3.91 5.29 -6.97
N ALA A 20 4.56 4.79 -8.00
CA ALA A 20 3.98 3.78 -8.86
C ALA A 20 3.89 2.41 -8.19
N ASN A 21 2.89 1.63 -8.57
CA ASN A 21 2.74 0.23 -8.21
C ASN A 21 3.05 -0.63 -9.42
N ALA A 22 4.07 -1.49 -9.34
CA ALA A 22 4.52 -2.30 -10.46
C ALA A 22 3.42 -3.19 -11.05
N ASN A 23 2.55 -3.76 -10.21
CA ASN A 23 1.43 -4.57 -10.69
C ASN A 23 0.40 -3.74 -11.47
N LYS A 24 0.15 -2.48 -11.06
CA LYS A 24 -0.78 -1.60 -11.78
C LYS A 24 -0.21 -1.11 -13.11
N LEU A 25 1.09 -0.80 -13.19
CA LEU A 25 1.74 -0.47 -14.45
C LEU A 25 1.74 -1.66 -15.40
N MET A 26 2.08 -2.86 -14.89
CA MET A 26 2.03 -4.08 -15.69
C MET A 26 0.60 -4.38 -16.17
N ALA A 27 -0.44 -4.11 -15.35
CA ALA A 27 -1.82 -4.27 -15.79
C ALA A 27 -2.20 -3.32 -16.93
N ARG A 28 -1.67 -2.08 -16.93
CA ARG A 28 -1.86 -1.14 -18.05
C ARG A 28 -1.27 -1.69 -19.34
N PHE A 29 -0.06 -2.23 -19.29
CA PHE A 29 0.57 -2.89 -20.42
C PHE A 29 -0.24 -4.11 -20.89
N MET A 30 -0.58 -5.01 -19.98
CA MET A 30 -1.27 -6.26 -20.31
C MET A 30 -2.66 -6.03 -20.92
N ASN A 31 -3.43 -5.06 -20.41
CA ASN A 31 -4.73 -4.71 -20.98
C ASN A 31 -4.64 -4.29 -22.45
N GLN A 32 -3.61 -3.53 -22.82
CA GLN A 32 -3.37 -3.12 -24.21
C GLN A 32 -2.99 -4.30 -25.10
N VAL A 33 -1.95 -5.05 -24.74
CA VAL A 33 -1.44 -6.13 -25.60
C VAL A 33 -2.39 -7.32 -25.75
N ILE A 34 -3.23 -7.56 -24.75
CA ILE A 34 -4.31 -8.57 -24.85
C ILE A 34 -5.40 -8.09 -25.82
N THR A 35 -5.75 -6.82 -25.77
CA THR A 35 -6.85 -6.26 -26.57
C THR A 35 -6.48 -6.10 -28.05
N TYR A 36 -5.25 -5.71 -28.35
CA TYR A 36 -4.84 -5.27 -29.68
C TYR A 36 -3.80 -6.17 -30.35
N ASP A 37 -2.99 -6.88 -29.57
CA ASP A 37 -1.87 -7.69 -30.08
C ASP A 37 -2.06 -9.19 -29.83
N GLU A 38 -3.26 -9.63 -29.51
CA GLU A 38 -3.65 -11.03 -29.28
C GLU A 38 -2.74 -11.76 -28.28
N ALA A 39 -2.19 -11.04 -27.30
CA ALA A 39 -1.28 -11.61 -26.32
C ALA A 39 -1.97 -12.62 -25.38
N CYS A 40 -1.31 -13.73 -25.13
CA CYS A 40 -1.74 -14.72 -24.15
C CYS A 40 -0.85 -14.67 -22.92
N LEU A 41 -1.44 -14.69 -21.73
CA LEU A 41 -0.73 -14.70 -20.45
C LEU A 41 -0.25 -16.11 -20.12
N VAL A 42 1.01 -16.24 -19.76
CA VAL A 42 1.62 -17.48 -19.25
C VAL A 42 1.85 -17.41 -17.75
N SER A 43 2.50 -16.34 -17.29
CA SER A 43 2.74 -16.12 -15.87
C SER A 43 2.83 -14.63 -15.54
N TRP A 44 2.57 -14.31 -14.28
CA TRP A 44 2.71 -12.97 -13.70
C TRP A 44 3.30 -13.09 -12.30
N GLN A 45 4.40 -12.41 -12.03
CA GLN A 45 5.04 -12.35 -10.73
C GLN A 45 5.34 -10.91 -10.38
N GLY A 46 4.64 -10.34 -9.40
CA GLY A 46 4.83 -8.96 -8.98
C GLY A 46 4.62 -8.77 -7.49
N GLY A 47 5.63 -8.17 -6.85
CA GLY A 47 5.65 -7.95 -5.39
C GLY A 47 5.87 -9.22 -4.56
N ASN A 48 6.32 -9.04 -3.32
CA ASN A 48 6.65 -10.13 -2.41
C ASN A 48 6.23 -9.89 -0.95
N MET A 49 5.79 -8.67 -0.60
CA MET A 49 5.39 -8.30 0.77
C MET A 49 4.06 -7.55 0.75
N ARG A 50 3.10 -7.95 1.60
CA ARG A 50 1.77 -7.32 1.67
C ARG A 50 1.80 -5.85 2.08
N ASN A 51 2.72 -5.47 2.95
CA ASN A 51 2.85 -4.11 3.48
C ASN A 51 3.82 -3.22 2.68
N ALA A 52 4.30 -3.69 1.52
CA ALA A 52 5.17 -2.93 0.63
C ALA A 52 4.46 -2.64 -0.71
N ILE A 53 4.67 -1.43 -1.24
CA ILE A 53 4.30 -1.08 -2.61
C ILE A 53 5.25 -1.85 -3.55
N PRO A 54 4.77 -2.68 -4.47
CA PRO A 54 5.63 -3.50 -5.33
C PRO A 54 6.51 -2.65 -6.25
N ARG A 55 7.81 -2.97 -6.26
CA ARG A 55 8.83 -2.23 -7.00
C ARG A 55 9.18 -2.83 -8.35
N GLU A 56 8.83 -4.08 -8.55
CA GLU A 56 9.13 -4.85 -9.74
C GLU A 56 8.03 -5.85 -10.06
N CYS A 57 7.91 -6.16 -11.33
CA CYS A 57 6.94 -7.12 -11.83
C CYS A 57 7.49 -7.76 -13.11
N GLU A 58 7.22 -9.04 -13.26
CA GLU A 58 7.58 -9.81 -14.44
C GLU A 58 6.35 -10.55 -14.98
N VAL A 59 6.16 -10.52 -16.29
CA VAL A 59 5.16 -11.34 -16.96
C VAL A 59 5.81 -12.11 -18.11
N VAL A 60 5.34 -13.34 -18.32
CA VAL A 60 5.62 -14.10 -19.52
C VAL A 60 4.35 -14.13 -20.36
N ILE A 61 4.46 -13.74 -21.61
CA ILE A 61 3.37 -13.73 -22.58
C ILE A 61 3.79 -14.44 -23.86
N THR A 62 2.83 -14.92 -24.62
CA THR A 62 3.04 -15.29 -26.02
C THR A 62 2.24 -14.32 -26.91
N VAL A 63 2.78 -14.00 -28.06
CA VAL A 63 2.14 -13.14 -29.07
C VAL A 63 2.27 -13.79 -30.44
N PRO A 64 1.38 -13.52 -31.41
CA PRO A 64 1.59 -13.88 -32.79
C PRO A 64 2.93 -13.34 -33.30
N ALA A 65 3.57 -14.08 -34.22
CA ALA A 65 4.91 -13.71 -34.68
C ALA A 65 4.94 -12.39 -35.47
N ASP A 66 3.84 -12.02 -36.10
CA ASP A 66 3.63 -10.77 -36.82
C ASP A 66 3.36 -9.58 -35.89
N GLU A 67 2.87 -9.81 -34.65
CA GLU A 67 2.62 -8.76 -33.65
C GLU A 67 3.84 -8.49 -32.74
N GLU A 68 4.90 -9.29 -32.82
CA GLU A 68 6.06 -9.16 -31.93
C GLU A 68 6.70 -7.77 -32.00
N ALA A 69 6.84 -7.21 -33.20
CA ALA A 69 7.47 -5.90 -33.38
C ALA A 69 6.66 -4.79 -32.71
N ASP A 70 5.34 -4.83 -32.81
CA ASP A 70 4.43 -3.84 -32.25
C ASP A 70 4.44 -3.91 -30.73
N VAL A 71 4.45 -5.13 -30.16
CA VAL A 71 4.59 -5.31 -28.70
C VAL A 71 5.93 -4.81 -28.18
N LEU A 72 7.04 -5.05 -28.89
CA LEU A 72 8.36 -4.54 -28.49
C LEU A 72 8.46 -3.02 -28.57
N ASP A 73 7.81 -2.40 -29.54
CA ASP A 73 7.76 -0.93 -29.63
C ASP A 73 6.85 -0.35 -28.56
N TYR A 74 5.72 -0.98 -28.25
CA TYR A 74 4.86 -0.57 -27.15
C TYR A 74 5.53 -0.69 -25.78
N VAL A 75 6.41 -1.67 -25.55
CA VAL A 75 7.25 -1.75 -24.34
C VAL A 75 8.11 -0.48 -24.19
N LYS A 76 8.72 0.01 -25.29
CA LYS A 76 9.54 1.23 -25.26
C LYS A 76 8.68 2.49 -25.01
N GLU A 77 7.50 2.53 -25.61
CA GLU A 77 6.54 3.62 -25.41
C GLU A 77 6.09 3.68 -23.94
N CYS A 78 5.76 2.54 -23.34
CA CYS A 78 5.42 2.43 -21.93
C CYS A 78 6.57 2.90 -21.03
N GLU A 79 7.81 2.49 -21.30
CA GLU A 79 8.97 2.94 -20.54
C GLU A 79 9.12 4.46 -20.57
N ALA A 80 9.01 5.06 -21.75
CA ALA A 80 9.11 6.51 -21.92
C ALA A 80 7.96 7.25 -21.21
N LEU A 81 6.72 6.79 -21.42
CA LEU A 81 5.53 7.37 -20.83
C LEU A 81 5.56 7.32 -19.29
N TRP A 82 5.90 6.18 -18.72
CA TRP A 82 5.92 6.05 -17.25
C TRP A 82 7.05 6.83 -16.61
N ASN A 83 8.20 6.97 -17.28
CA ASN A 83 9.27 7.86 -16.84
C ASN A 83 8.84 9.33 -16.86
N GLU A 84 7.99 9.74 -17.80
CA GLU A 84 7.40 11.08 -17.82
C GLU A 84 6.34 11.25 -16.72
N GLU A 85 5.38 10.31 -16.60
CA GLU A 85 4.29 10.38 -15.62
C GLU A 85 4.78 10.41 -14.17
N TYR A 86 5.85 9.68 -13.86
CA TYR A 86 6.33 9.47 -12.49
C TYR A 86 7.67 10.15 -12.18
N HIS A 87 8.20 11.00 -13.04
CA HIS A 87 9.53 11.60 -12.91
C HIS A 87 9.81 12.31 -11.56
N VAL A 88 8.77 12.80 -10.89
CA VAL A 88 8.88 13.50 -9.58
C VAL A 88 8.98 12.50 -8.43
N HIS A 89 8.30 11.35 -8.54
CA HIS A 89 8.08 10.42 -7.43
C HIS A 89 8.93 9.16 -7.52
N GLU A 90 9.40 8.80 -8.72
CA GLU A 90 10.13 7.58 -8.98
C GLU A 90 11.61 7.82 -9.35
N THR A 91 12.40 6.76 -9.25
CA THR A 91 13.71 6.63 -9.91
C THR A 91 13.47 6.25 -11.38
N PRO A 92 14.50 6.30 -12.24
CA PRO A 92 14.31 5.88 -13.63
C PRO A 92 13.75 4.46 -13.72
N ILE A 93 12.57 4.36 -14.34
CA ILE A 93 11.84 3.12 -14.55
C ILE A 93 12.47 2.38 -15.72
N SER A 94 12.73 1.09 -15.55
CA SER A 94 13.18 0.20 -16.62
C SER A 94 12.08 -0.79 -16.98
N PHE A 95 11.64 -0.78 -18.23
CA PHE A 95 10.64 -1.71 -18.75
C PHE A 95 11.17 -2.37 -20.03
N LYS A 96 11.37 -3.69 -20.00
CA LYS A 96 12.07 -4.42 -21.08
C LYS A 96 11.40 -5.73 -21.38
N ALA A 97 11.47 -6.13 -22.65
CA ALA A 97 11.07 -7.46 -23.10
C ALA A 97 12.30 -8.24 -23.60
N GLU A 98 12.30 -9.53 -23.30
CA GLU A 98 13.30 -10.48 -23.78
C GLU A 98 12.58 -11.76 -24.26
N ARG A 99 13.09 -12.37 -25.32
CA ARG A 99 12.60 -13.68 -25.76
C ARG A 99 12.99 -14.77 -24.77
N VAL A 100 12.04 -15.63 -24.45
CA VAL A 100 12.24 -16.82 -23.64
C VAL A 100 11.88 -18.08 -24.40
N GLU A 101 12.14 -19.26 -23.84
CA GLU A 101 11.66 -20.51 -24.44
C GLU A 101 10.13 -20.51 -24.53
N LEU A 102 9.62 -21.08 -25.62
CA LEU A 102 8.16 -21.17 -25.83
C LEU A 102 7.52 -22.00 -24.72
N PRO A 103 6.59 -21.43 -23.94
CA PRO A 103 5.95 -22.12 -22.84
C PRO A 103 5.03 -23.25 -23.36
N LYS A 104 4.88 -24.28 -22.53
CA LYS A 104 4.00 -25.43 -22.86
C LYS A 104 2.53 -25.19 -22.50
N MET A 105 2.25 -24.22 -21.64
CA MET A 105 0.92 -23.88 -21.15
C MET A 105 0.79 -22.38 -20.99
N MET A 106 -0.42 -21.90 -21.16
CA MET A 106 -0.81 -20.51 -20.92
C MET A 106 -2.12 -20.47 -20.12
N VAL A 107 -2.45 -19.32 -19.59
CA VAL A 107 -3.74 -19.08 -18.93
C VAL A 107 -4.84 -19.13 -20.00
N PRO A 108 -5.95 -19.86 -19.78
CA PRO A 108 -7.07 -19.86 -20.72
C PRO A 108 -7.61 -18.45 -20.95
N ASP A 109 -8.00 -18.11 -22.17
CA ASP A 109 -8.37 -16.74 -22.58
C ASP A 109 -9.46 -16.14 -21.70
N GLU A 110 -10.54 -16.85 -21.46
CA GLU A 110 -11.65 -16.38 -20.62
C GLU A 110 -11.18 -16.04 -19.17
N ILE A 111 -10.24 -16.81 -18.63
CA ILE A 111 -9.66 -16.55 -17.30
C ILE A 111 -8.68 -15.40 -17.36
N LYS A 112 -7.85 -15.33 -18.38
CA LYS A 112 -6.84 -14.29 -18.62
C LYS A 112 -7.50 -12.90 -18.65
N ASP A 113 -8.51 -12.74 -19.48
CA ASP A 113 -9.20 -11.47 -19.68
C ASP A 113 -9.82 -10.98 -18.35
N ASN A 114 -10.57 -11.84 -17.70
CA ASN A 114 -11.18 -11.53 -16.40
C ASN A 114 -10.14 -11.17 -15.30
N LEU A 115 -9.01 -11.90 -15.26
CA LEU A 115 -7.93 -11.63 -14.29
C LEU A 115 -7.27 -10.27 -14.54
N VAL A 116 -6.90 -10.00 -15.78
CA VAL A 116 -6.23 -8.75 -16.15
C VAL A 116 -7.16 -7.56 -15.90
N ASP A 117 -8.44 -7.68 -16.29
CA ASP A 117 -9.44 -6.65 -16.05
C ASP A 117 -9.64 -6.39 -14.56
N ALA A 118 -9.71 -7.44 -13.73
CA ALA A 118 -9.84 -7.27 -12.28
C ALA A 118 -8.60 -6.62 -11.67
N ILE A 119 -7.39 -7.00 -12.07
CA ILE A 119 -6.13 -6.39 -11.62
C ILE A 119 -6.05 -4.93 -12.08
N TYR A 120 -6.50 -4.64 -13.30
CA TYR A 120 -6.55 -3.29 -13.84
C TYR A 120 -7.55 -2.41 -13.09
N ALA A 121 -8.79 -2.91 -12.88
CA ALA A 121 -9.89 -2.15 -12.30
C ALA A 121 -9.82 -2.03 -10.78
N CYS A 122 -9.23 -2.99 -10.06
CA CYS A 122 -9.24 -2.99 -8.59
C CYS A 122 -8.64 -1.70 -8.03
N GLN A 123 -9.27 -1.21 -6.95
CA GLN A 123 -8.79 -0.02 -6.25
C GLN A 123 -7.37 -0.24 -5.70
N ASN A 124 -6.50 0.74 -5.93
CA ASN A 124 -5.13 0.78 -5.41
C ASN A 124 -4.73 2.22 -5.09
N GLY A 125 -3.95 2.42 -4.02
CA GLY A 125 -3.58 3.74 -3.55
C GLY A 125 -4.58 4.34 -2.57
N VAL A 126 -4.57 5.66 -2.43
CA VAL A 126 -5.47 6.40 -1.55
C VAL A 126 -6.89 6.39 -2.10
N MET A 127 -7.83 5.94 -1.27
CA MET A 127 -9.26 6.01 -1.57
C MET A 127 -9.90 7.25 -0.93
N ARG A 128 -9.49 7.59 0.30
CA ARG A 128 -10.05 8.72 1.03
C ARG A 128 -9.01 9.33 1.97
N MET A 129 -9.05 10.65 2.07
CA MET A 129 -8.28 11.42 3.06
C MET A 129 -9.16 11.75 4.27
N ILE A 130 -8.55 12.02 5.45
CA ILE A 130 -9.28 12.51 6.62
C ILE A 130 -9.62 13.99 6.40
N PRO A 131 -10.92 14.38 6.35
CA PRO A 131 -11.29 15.75 5.99
C PRO A 131 -10.83 16.81 7.00
N THR A 132 -10.68 16.42 8.27
CA THR A 132 -10.35 17.32 9.40
C THR A 132 -8.86 17.43 9.69
N ILE A 133 -8.03 16.59 9.07
CA ILE A 133 -6.57 16.55 9.30
C ILE A 133 -5.87 16.58 7.94
N PRO A 134 -5.24 17.70 7.56
CA PRO A 134 -4.55 17.82 6.27
C PRO A 134 -3.53 16.71 6.04
N ASP A 135 -3.33 16.34 4.80
CA ASP A 135 -2.34 15.37 4.31
C ASP A 135 -2.36 13.98 4.97
N THR A 136 -3.51 13.64 5.61
CA THR A 136 -3.65 12.38 6.35
C THR A 136 -4.60 11.43 5.63
N VAL A 137 -4.11 10.24 5.30
CA VAL A 137 -4.89 9.18 4.64
C VAL A 137 -5.84 8.54 5.66
N GLU A 138 -7.12 8.44 5.30
CA GLU A 138 -8.11 7.66 6.04
C GLU A 138 -8.15 6.21 5.55
N THR A 139 -8.31 6.01 4.25
CA THR A 139 -8.57 4.71 3.64
C THR A 139 -7.72 4.52 2.39
N SER A 140 -7.06 3.39 2.29
CA SER A 140 -6.23 3.03 1.14
C SER A 140 -6.19 1.51 0.91
N SER A 141 -5.78 1.11 -0.28
CA SER A 141 -5.39 -0.27 -0.58
C SER A 141 -4.05 -0.32 -1.30
N ASN A 142 -3.39 -1.45 -1.21
CA ASN A 142 -2.16 -1.75 -1.91
C ASN A 142 -2.29 -3.11 -2.60
N LEU A 143 -2.30 -3.13 -3.92
CA LEU A 143 -2.18 -4.35 -4.73
C LEU A 143 -0.74 -4.86 -4.58
N ALA A 144 -0.53 -5.64 -3.54
CA ALA A 144 0.80 -5.95 -3.04
C ALA A 144 1.48 -7.09 -3.79
N ILE A 145 0.74 -8.16 -4.07
CA ILE A 145 1.28 -9.37 -4.69
C ILE A 145 0.31 -9.85 -5.77
N VAL A 146 0.84 -10.12 -6.94
CA VAL A 146 0.19 -10.87 -8.01
C VAL A 146 1.10 -12.03 -8.36
N SER A 147 0.60 -13.26 -8.25
CA SER A 147 1.31 -14.48 -8.62
C SER A 147 0.39 -15.37 -9.44
N ILE A 148 0.65 -15.46 -10.74
CA ILE A 148 -0.11 -16.26 -11.70
C ILE A 148 0.87 -17.19 -12.43
N GLY A 149 0.52 -18.45 -12.54
CA GLY A 149 1.30 -19.46 -13.23
C GLY A 149 1.11 -20.86 -12.65
N GLY A 150 1.49 -21.89 -13.39
CA GLY A 150 1.40 -23.28 -12.93
C GLY A 150 -0.01 -23.74 -12.57
N GLY A 151 -1.04 -23.18 -13.23
CA GLY A 151 -2.45 -23.51 -12.99
C GLY A 151 -3.04 -22.85 -11.73
N LYS A 152 -2.38 -21.84 -11.16
CA LYS A 152 -2.85 -21.08 -9.98
C LYS A 152 -2.74 -19.58 -10.21
N ALA A 153 -3.67 -18.83 -9.60
CA ALA A 153 -3.60 -17.40 -9.49
C ALA A 153 -3.82 -17.02 -8.02
N GLU A 154 -2.91 -16.22 -7.47
CA GLU A 154 -3.01 -15.67 -6.12
C GLU A 154 -2.77 -14.16 -6.17
N ILE A 155 -3.72 -13.38 -5.63
CA ILE A 155 -3.63 -11.93 -5.55
C ILE A 155 -3.78 -11.54 -4.09
N LYS A 156 -2.84 -10.73 -3.58
CA LYS A 156 -2.89 -10.23 -2.20
C LYS A 156 -2.96 -8.71 -2.18
N ILE A 157 -4.00 -8.21 -1.54
CA ILE A 157 -4.24 -6.78 -1.35
C ILE A 157 -4.27 -6.49 0.14
N LEU A 158 -3.61 -5.40 0.54
CA LEU A 158 -3.67 -4.90 1.90
C LEU A 158 -4.52 -3.63 1.93
N ALA A 159 -5.71 -3.74 2.52
CA ALA A 159 -6.58 -2.60 2.80
C ALA A 159 -6.30 -2.02 4.19
N ARG A 160 -6.33 -0.69 4.30
CA ARG A 160 -6.15 0.05 5.55
C ARG A 160 -7.20 1.13 5.67
N SER A 161 -7.72 1.33 6.89
CA SER A 161 -8.55 2.49 7.21
C SER A 161 -8.50 2.77 8.70
N SER A 162 -8.55 4.06 9.09
CA SER A 162 -8.79 4.47 10.47
C SER A 162 -10.27 4.34 10.86
N ARG A 163 -11.17 4.16 9.88
CA ARG A 163 -12.62 4.01 10.05
C ARG A 163 -13.10 2.64 9.58
N ASP A 164 -13.64 1.82 10.48
CA ASP A 164 -14.03 0.44 10.18
C ASP A 164 -15.09 0.35 9.07
N SER A 165 -16.10 1.24 9.05
CA SER A 165 -17.11 1.25 7.99
C SER A 165 -16.53 1.50 6.59
N MET A 166 -15.49 2.31 6.48
CA MET A 166 -14.80 2.58 5.22
C MET A 166 -13.88 1.43 4.83
N LYS A 167 -13.28 0.75 5.82
CA LYS A 167 -12.53 -0.49 5.59
C LYS A 167 -13.44 -1.58 5.03
N ASP A 168 -14.64 -1.74 5.60
CA ASP A 168 -15.62 -2.72 5.13
C ASP A 168 -16.13 -2.39 3.72
N TYR A 169 -16.39 -1.11 3.43
CA TYR A 169 -16.76 -0.67 2.10
C TYR A 169 -15.67 -0.99 1.07
N LEU A 170 -14.40 -0.65 1.35
CA LEU A 170 -13.28 -0.96 0.47
C LEU A 170 -13.10 -2.47 0.26
N ASN A 171 -13.16 -3.25 1.34
CA ASN A 171 -13.05 -4.71 1.26
C ASN A 171 -14.17 -5.30 0.41
N THR A 172 -15.40 -4.81 0.56
CA THR A 172 -16.54 -5.27 -0.24
C THR A 172 -16.40 -4.90 -1.72
N ALA A 173 -15.88 -3.71 -2.02
CA ALA A 173 -15.61 -3.30 -3.39
C ALA A 173 -14.53 -4.18 -4.05
N LEU A 174 -13.45 -4.49 -3.33
CA LEU A 174 -12.39 -5.40 -3.80
C LEU A 174 -12.91 -6.83 -3.98
N GLU A 175 -13.70 -7.34 -3.03
CA GLU A 175 -14.35 -8.65 -3.14
C GLU A 175 -15.27 -8.71 -4.36
N SER A 176 -16.10 -7.69 -4.58
CA SER A 176 -16.97 -7.61 -5.77
C SER A 176 -16.16 -7.62 -7.06
N CYS A 177 -15.08 -6.85 -7.12
CA CYS A 177 -14.20 -6.77 -8.30
C CYS A 177 -13.64 -8.15 -8.67
N PHE A 178 -13.04 -8.86 -7.73
CA PHE A 178 -12.42 -10.16 -8.01
C PHE A 178 -13.44 -11.31 -8.12
N SER A 179 -14.58 -11.24 -7.41
CA SER A 179 -15.65 -12.22 -7.57
C SER A 179 -16.31 -12.15 -8.95
N MET A 180 -16.47 -10.95 -9.54
CA MET A 180 -16.93 -10.81 -10.92
C MET A 180 -15.96 -11.42 -11.92
N ALA A 181 -14.67 -11.47 -11.60
CA ALA A 181 -13.64 -12.16 -12.39
C ALA A 181 -13.59 -13.68 -12.13
N GLY A 182 -14.52 -14.24 -11.35
CA GLY A 182 -14.57 -15.67 -11.05
C GLY A 182 -13.59 -16.14 -9.97
N MET A 183 -12.97 -15.22 -9.22
CA MET A 183 -12.03 -15.57 -8.16
C MET A 183 -12.74 -15.77 -6.82
N GLU A 184 -12.25 -16.73 -6.03
CA GLU A 184 -12.60 -16.85 -4.61
C GLU A 184 -11.85 -15.78 -3.79
N VAL A 185 -12.58 -15.01 -2.99
CA VAL A 185 -12.00 -13.94 -2.17
C VAL A 185 -12.13 -14.29 -0.69
N THR A 186 -11.03 -14.19 0.05
CA THR A 186 -10.99 -14.40 1.49
C THR A 186 -10.45 -13.17 2.20
N ARG A 187 -11.03 -12.80 3.34
CA ARG A 187 -10.58 -11.71 4.21
C ARG A 187 -9.89 -12.29 5.43
N SER A 188 -8.71 -11.79 5.78
CA SER A 188 -7.95 -12.29 6.93
C SER A 188 -7.08 -11.22 7.58
N GLY A 189 -6.74 -11.39 8.86
CA GLY A 189 -5.77 -10.57 9.58
C GLY A 189 -6.22 -9.13 9.85
N GLY A 190 -7.54 -8.89 9.86
CA GLY A 190 -8.11 -7.58 10.13
C GLY A 190 -8.11 -7.24 11.62
N TYR A 191 -7.93 -5.96 11.94
CA TYR A 191 -8.15 -5.36 13.26
C TYR A 191 -8.83 -4.00 13.10
N SER A 192 -9.42 -3.48 14.20
CA SER A 192 -10.13 -2.20 14.18
C SER A 192 -9.20 -1.03 13.92
N GLY A 193 -9.69 -0.04 13.17
CA GLY A 193 -9.04 1.24 13.01
C GLY A 193 -8.97 2.01 14.34
N TRP A 194 -8.05 2.95 14.42
CA TRP A 194 -8.02 3.94 15.49
C TRP A 194 -8.33 5.32 14.90
N GLU A 195 -9.59 5.75 15.07
CA GLU A 195 -10.05 7.04 14.58
C GLU A 195 -9.42 8.17 15.41
N PRO A 196 -8.75 9.15 14.78
CA PRO A 196 -8.13 10.25 15.50
C PRO A 196 -9.16 11.10 16.24
N ASN A 197 -8.94 11.37 17.54
CA ASN A 197 -9.72 12.30 18.32
C ASN A 197 -8.91 13.59 18.58
N VAL A 198 -9.23 14.64 17.84
CA VAL A 198 -8.53 15.94 17.98
C VAL A 198 -8.90 16.69 19.27
N ASP A 199 -10.03 16.32 19.88
CA ASP A 199 -10.54 16.91 21.13
C ASP A 199 -10.21 16.06 22.37
N SER A 200 -9.28 15.12 22.24
CA SER A 200 -8.85 14.22 23.30
C SER A 200 -8.32 14.98 24.51
N PRO A 201 -8.87 14.77 25.73
CA PRO A 201 -8.36 15.36 26.96
C PRO A 201 -6.89 15.02 27.24
N ILE A 202 -6.49 13.75 27.00
CA ILE A 202 -5.08 13.37 27.21
C ILE A 202 -4.17 14.03 26.19
N LEU A 203 -4.59 14.21 24.95
CA LEU A 203 -3.82 14.96 23.93
C LEU A 203 -3.57 16.39 24.40
N LYS A 204 -4.60 17.07 24.91
CA LYS A 204 -4.49 18.44 25.42
C LYS A 204 -3.51 18.53 26.59
N ALA A 205 -3.67 17.67 27.59
CA ALA A 205 -2.77 17.63 28.75
C ALA A 205 -1.31 17.35 28.36
N MET A 206 -1.09 16.44 27.40
CA MET A 206 0.25 16.14 26.89
C MET A 206 0.86 17.30 26.11
N LYS A 207 0.08 18.02 25.31
CA LYS A 207 0.57 19.24 24.60
C LYS A 207 1.01 20.30 25.59
N GLU A 208 0.21 20.58 26.62
CA GLU A 208 0.52 21.54 27.66
C GLU A 208 1.79 21.13 28.46
N SER A 209 1.89 19.87 28.86
CA SER A 209 3.06 19.34 29.56
C SER A 209 4.33 19.40 28.69
N TYR A 210 4.24 19.05 27.41
CA TYR A 210 5.37 19.12 26.48
C TYR A 210 5.83 20.58 26.26
N GLN A 211 4.89 21.50 26.08
CA GLN A 211 5.19 22.93 25.93
C GLN A 211 5.87 23.48 27.19
N ALA A 212 5.38 23.14 28.37
CA ALA A 212 5.97 23.57 29.64
C ALA A 212 7.39 23.04 29.84
N GLN A 213 7.63 21.76 29.46
CA GLN A 213 8.91 21.11 29.67
C GLN A 213 9.97 21.47 28.63
N PHE A 214 9.57 21.63 27.35
CA PHE A 214 10.51 21.80 26.23
C PHE A 214 10.42 23.15 25.52
N GLY A 215 9.54 24.04 25.95
CA GLY A 215 9.39 25.40 25.38
C GLY A 215 8.84 25.46 23.97
N LYS A 216 8.26 24.38 23.45
CA LYS A 216 7.69 24.29 22.11
C LYS A 216 6.53 23.30 22.05
N GLU A 217 5.60 23.49 21.12
CA GLU A 217 4.54 22.53 20.87
C GLU A 217 5.08 21.21 20.29
N PRO A 218 4.50 20.05 20.69
CA PRO A 218 4.80 18.78 20.05
C PRO A 218 4.15 18.70 18.68
N ALA A 219 4.78 17.99 17.76
CA ALA A 219 4.13 17.63 16.50
C ALA A 219 3.11 16.51 16.76
N VAL A 220 1.83 16.81 16.60
CA VAL A 220 0.76 15.80 16.60
C VAL A 220 0.62 15.24 15.21
N LYS A 221 0.71 13.92 15.09
CA LYS A 221 0.65 13.22 13.81
C LYS A 221 -0.33 12.07 13.89
N VAL A 222 -0.97 11.79 12.78
CA VAL A 222 -1.73 10.57 12.55
C VAL A 222 -0.93 9.73 11.55
N ILE A 223 -0.79 8.46 11.82
CA ILE A 223 -0.12 7.54 10.89
C ILE A 223 -1.12 6.55 10.32
N HIS A 224 -1.00 6.28 9.04
CA HIS A 224 -1.85 5.31 8.33
C HIS A 224 -1.26 3.90 8.46
N ALA A 225 -1.09 3.46 9.71
CA ALA A 225 -0.55 2.16 10.07
C ALA A 225 -1.30 1.58 11.28
N GLY A 226 -1.21 0.27 11.48
CA GLY A 226 -1.78 -0.39 12.65
C GLY A 226 -1.02 -0.01 13.91
N LEU A 227 -1.78 0.42 14.93
CA LEU A 227 -1.27 0.67 16.27
C LEU A 227 -2.08 -0.13 17.29
N GLU A 228 -1.46 -0.46 18.40
CA GLU A 228 -2.10 -1.17 19.53
C GLU A 228 -3.35 -0.46 20.03
N CYS A 229 -3.38 0.88 19.95
CA CYS A 229 -4.54 1.69 20.35
C CYS A 229 -5.82 1.31 19.58
N GLY A 230 -5.75 0.91 18.32
CA GLY A 230 -6.92 0.41 17.58
C GLY A 230 -7.47 -0.88 18.17
N ILE A 231 -6.59 -1.80 18.57
CA ILE A 231 -6.96 -3.09 19.18
C ILE A 231 -7.52 -2.87 20.59
N ILE A 232 -6.85 -2.04 21.39
CA ILE A 232 -7.27 -1.72 22.78
C ILE A 232 -8.62 -1.01 22.75
N GLY A 233 -8.80 -0.01 21.88
CA GLY A 233 -10.04 0.76 21.76
C GLY A 233 -11.25 -0.08 21.34
N ALA A 234 -11.03 -1.13 20.54
CA ALA A 234 -12.09 -2.08 20.18
C ALA A 234 -12.58 -2.92 21.37
N VAL A 235 -11.69 -3.19 22.34
CA VAL A 235 -12.01 -3.98 23.56
C VAL A 235 -12.52 -3.08 24.68
N VAL A 236 -12.02 -1.84 24.76
CA VAL A 236 -12.40 -0.85 25.79
C VAL A 236 -12.94 0.41 25.10
N PRO A 237 -14.21 0.41 24.68
CA PRO A 237 -14.81 1.56 24.00
C PRO A 237 -14.78 2.82 24.88
N GLY A 238 -14.43 3.95 24.25
CA GLY A 238 -14.36 5.25 24.95
C GLY A 238 -13.08 5.49 25.75
N LEU A 239 -12.11 4.59 25.72
CA LEU A 239 -10.79 4.84 26.29
C LEU A 239 -10.07 5.91 25.47
N ASP A 240 -9.69 7.01 26.13
CA ASP A 240 -8.88 8.06 25.53
C ASP A 240 -7.40 7.65 25.53
N MET A 241 -6.75 7.69 24.37
CA MET A 241 -5.43 7.10 24.18
C MET A 241 -4.53 7.98 23.31
N ILE A 242 -3.24 7.93 23.61
CA ILE A 242 -2.17 8.55 22.81
C ILE A 242 -1.03 7.55 22.64
N SER A 243 -0.50 7.50 21.41
CA SER A 243 0.73 6.76 21.10
C SER A 243 1.90 7.73 20.96
N PHE A 244 2.97 7.51 21.70
CA PHE A 244 4.19 8.29 21.61
C PHE A 244 5.40 7.48 22.04
N GLY A 245 6.60 7.92 21.64
CA GLY A 245 7.82 7.16 21.93
C GLY A 245 9.10 7.92 21.58
N PRO A 246 10.26 7.30 21.81
CA PRO A 246 11.54 7.83 21.34
C PRO A 246 11.62 7.81 19.81
N THR A 247 12.61 8.51 19.26
CA THR A 247 12.82 8.57 17.82
C THR A 247 13.39 7.24 17.31
N LEU A 248 12.61 6.55 16.48
CA LEU A 248 13.01 5.35 15.76
C LEU A 248 13.25 5.66 14.28
N ARG A 249 14.13 4.91 13.65
CA ARG A 249 14.40 4.93 12.21
C ARG A 249 14.37 3.52 11.66
N SER A 250 13.83 3.38 10.45
CA SER A 250 13.71 2.10 9.74
C SER A 250 13.08 0.97 10.56
N PRO A 251 11.89 1.20 11.22
CA PRO A 251 11.24 0.17 12.02
C PRO A 251 10.92 -1.07 11.16
N HIS A 252 10.95 -2.24 11.79
CA HIS A 252 10.71 -3.54 11.16
C HIS A 252 11.72 -3.93 10.07
N SER A 253 12.92 -3.37 10.12
CA SER A 253 14.01 -3.71 9.21
C SER A 253 15.29 -4.09 9.98
N PRO A 254 16.25 -4.79 9.33
CA PRO A 254 17.57 -5.04 9.95
C PRO A 254 18.33 -3.77 10.33
N ASP A 255 18.00 -2.64 9.70
CA ASP A 255 18.60 -1.32 9.96
C ASP A 255 17.83 -0.51 11.02
N GLU A 256 16.93 -1.13 11.78
CA GLU A 256 16.17 -0.43 12.82
C GLU A 256 17.10 0.18 13.87
N ARG A 257 16.91 1.47 14.14
CA ARG A 257 17.74 2.25 15.06
C ARG A 257 16.92 3.13 15.96
N CYS A 258 17.29 3.19 17.25
CA CYS A 258 16.77 4.16 18.20
C CYS A 258 17.78 5.30 18.42
N PHE A 259 17.32 6.54 18.36
CA PHE A 259 18.13 7.70 18.67
C PHE A 259 18.25 7.86 20.19
N ILE A 260 19.36 7.39 20.78
CA ILE A 260 19.60 7.31 22.23
C ILE A 260 19.26 8.60 22.99
N PRO A 261 19.66 9.82 22.54
CA PRO A 261 19.29 11.05 23.25
C PRO A 261 17.79 11.30 23.38
N SER A 262 16.98 10.71 22.49
CA SER A 262 15.51 10.84 22.58
C SER A 262 14.88 9.95 23.64
N VAL A 263 15.59 8.95 24.14
CA VAL A 263 15.09 8.03 25.17
C VAL A 263 14.95 8.76 26.50
N GLY A 264 15.97 9.52 26.94
CA GLY A 264 15.89 10.35 28.14
C GLY A 264 14.76 11.37 28.06
N LYS A 265 14.70 12.10 26.93
CA LYS A 265 13.62 13.06 26.68
C LYS A 265 12.23 12.40 26.73
N PHE A 266 12.08 11.22 26.16
CA PHE A 266 10.83 10.44 26.20
C PHE A 266 10.47 10.05 27.63
N TYR A 267 11.44 9.55 28.40
CA TYR A 267 11.24 9.17 29.82
C TYR A 267 10.75 10.35 30.65
N ASP A 268 11.45 11.49 30.59
CA ASP A 268 11.07 12.70 31.30
C ASP A 268 9.65 13.16 30.92
N PHE A 269 9.29 13.05 29.65
CA PHE A 269 7.95 13.38 29.16
C PHE A 269 6.88 12.39 29.65
N VAL A 270 7.21 11.10 29.77
CA VAL A 270 6.30 10.09 30.36
C VAL A 270 6.00 10.45 31.80
N VAL A 271 7.04 10.75 32.61
CA VAL A 271 6.88 11.13 34.03
C VAL A 271 6.01 12.37 34.16
N ALA A 272 6.32 13.43 33.41
CA ALA A 272 5.53 14.67 33.44
C ALA A 272 4.07 14.45 32.98
N THR A 273 3.84 13.57 32.00
CA THR A 273 2.48 13.22 31.55
C THR A 273 1.70 12.52 32.65
N LEU A 274 2.31 11.55 33.36
CA LEU A 274 1.67 10.82 34.46
C LEU A 274 1.35 11.75 35.64
N GLU A 275 2.24 12.67 35.99
CA GLU A 275 2.03 13.65 37.05
C GLU A 275 0.90 14.64 36.74
N ASN A 276 0.70 14.98 35.46
CA ASN A 276 -0.31 15.94 35.00
C ASN A 276 -1.53 15.28 34.35
N THR A 277 -1.69 13.96 34.49
CA THR A 277 -2.84 13.25 33.90
C THR A 277 -4.15 13.76 34.49
N PRO A 278 -5.17 14.13 33.68
CA PRO A 278 -6.47 14.54 34.21
C PRO A 278 -7.11 13.45 35.04
N VAL A 279 -7.62 13.84 36.21
CA VAL A 279 -8.39 12.93 37.08
C VAL A 279 -9.80 12.86 36.54
N LYS A 280 -10.35 11.66 36.42
CA LYS A 280 -11.75 11.47 36.06
C LYS A 280 -12.62 11.93 37.23
N GLU A 281 -13.48 12.92 36.95
CA GLU A 281 -14.53 13.35 37.88
C GLU A 281 -15.62 12.29 38.05
#